data_6298a88c8b494d05456b38014a1186f7
#
_entry.id   6298a88c8b494d05456b38014a1186f7
#
_cell.length_a   1.000
_cell.length_b   1.000
_cell.length_c   1.000
_cell.angle_alpha   90.00
_cell.angle_beta   90.00
_cell.angle_gamma   90.00
#
_symmetry.space_group_name_H-M   'P 1'
#
loop_
_entity.id
_entity.type
_entity.pdbx_description
1 polymer ?
#
loop_
_entity_poly.entity_id
_entity_poly.type
_entity_poly.pdbx_seq_one_letter_code
_entity_poly.pdbx_strand_id
1 'polypeptide(L)'
;MTEYGPAVSRLCVATTGGAEPLRSIQESGDFYRLYLTTDPADGAELAVAAPGLDEVSLIADLIGALRERVTGAAGMGQSVVAGFHVGIVKLTETGFSGTGIERALALIRDPVITTLATPRAAADSGRGQSALAVAITTGFFEGLRAEGLPGDGWRLVSAAGAWLRLFDGYQA
;
A
#
# COMPACT_ATOMS: atom_id res chain seq x y z
N MET A 1 12.06 -26.05 3.70
CA MET A 1 10.93 -25.18 3.31
C MET A 1 10.33 -25.78 2.05
N THR A 2 9.13 -26.29 2.14
CA THR A 2 8.45 -26.89 0.98
C THR A 2 7.82 -25.72 0.20
N GLU A 3 8.33 -25.47 -1.02
CA GLU A 3 7.77 -24.45 -1.91
C GLU A 3 6.53 -25.03 -2.60
N TYR A 4 5.41 -24.36 -2.47
CA TYR A 4 4.17 -24.73 -3.15
C TYR A 4 3.96 -23.85 -4.38
N GLY A 5 4.17 -24.44 -5.54
CA GLY A 5 3.87 -23.81 -6.83
C GLY A 5 5.00 -22.96 -7.42
N PRO A 6 4.83 -22.54 -8.68
CA PRO A 6 5.82 -21.76 -9.40
C PRO A 6 5.93 -20.34 -8.87
N ALA A 7 7.12 -19.74 -9.00
CA ALA A 7 7.32 -18.32 -8.80
C ALA A 7 6.62 -17.54 -9.92
N VAL A 8 5.80 -16.56 -9.55
CA VAL A 8 5.00 -15.77 -10.50
C VAL A 8 5.07 -14.28 -10.17
N SER A 9 4.99 -13.44 -11.20
CA SER A 9 4.89 -12.00 -11.01
C SER A 9 3.49 -11.63 -10.56
N ARG A 10 3.37 -10.83 -9.50
CA ARG A 10 2.11 -10.37 -8.92
C ARG A 10 2.24 -8.96 -8.38
N LEU A 11 1.12 -8.24 -8.38
CA LEU A 11 1.00 -7.03 -7.59
C LEU A 11 1.01 -7.38 -6.09
N CYS A 12 1.91 -6.75 -5.37
CA CYS A 12 2.04 -6.86 -3.93
C CYS A 12 1.74 -5.50 -3.29
N VAL A 13 0.97 -5.52 -2.24
CA VAL A 13 0.62 -4.34 -1.45
C VAL A 13 0.98 -4.61 0.00
N ALA A 14 1.67 -3.65 0.62
CA ALA A 14 1.93 -3.67 2.06
C ALA A 14 1.36 -2.42 2.70
N THR A 15 0.81 -2.53 3.91
CA THR A 15 0.40 -1.37 4.71
C THR A 15 1.01 -1.45 6.10
N THR A 16 1.32 -0.27 6.68
CA THR A 16 1.78 -0.19 8.06
C THR A 16 0.75 -0.76 9.01
N GLY A 17 1.23 -1.49 10.04
CA GLY A 17 0.37 -2.17 11.00
C GLY A 17 -0.48 -1.24 11.87
N GLY A 18 -1.47 -1.84 12.54
CA GLY A 18 -2.30 -1.21 13.57
C GLY A 18 -3.74 -0.89 13.15
N ALA A 19 -3.98 -0.49 11.91
CA ALA A 19 -5.32 -0.13 11.43
C ALA A 19 -6.02 -1.24 10.62
N GLU A 20 -5.28 -2.25 10.19
CA GLU A 20 -5.74 -3.34 9.33
C GLU A 20 -6.61 -2.87 8.14
N PRO A 21 -6.17 -1.84 7.36
CA PRO A 21 -7.01 -1.24 6.34
C PRO A 21 -7.32 -2.19 5.18
N LEU A 22 -6.37 -3.07 4.79
CA LEU A 22 -6.58 -4.03 3.71
C LEU A 22 -7.58 -5.11 4.11
N ARG A 23 -7.51 -5.62 5.34
CA ARG A 23 -8.48 -6.57 5.89
C ARG A 23 -9.87 -5.96 5.93
N SER A 24 -9.98 -4.73 6.41
CA SER A 24 -11.24 -4.00 6.48
C SER A 24 -11.88 -3.79 5.11
N ILE A 25 -11.08 -3.50 4.07
CA ILE A 25 -11.54 -3.39 2.68
C ILE A 25 -12.03 -4.75 2.18
N GLN A 26 -11.29 -5.81 2.42
CA GLN A 26 -11.69 -7.16 1.99
C GLN A 26 -12.98 -7.63 2.66
N GLU A 27 -13.17 -7.35 3.95
CA GLU A 27 -14.38 -7.69 4.70
C GLU A 27 -15.62 -6.91 4.22
N SER A 28 -15.43 -5.73 3.65
CA SER A 28 -16.54 -4.96 3.03
C SER A 28 -17.04 -5.56 1.72
N GLY A 29 -16.36 -6.57 1.19
CA GLY A 29 -16.75 -7.28 -0.03
C GLY A 29 -16.32 -6.65 -1.34
N ASP A 30 -15.62 -5.52 -1.28
CA ASP A 30 -15.25 -4.75 -2.47
C ASP A 30 -14.01 -5.33 -3.19
N PHE A 31 -13.16 -6.13 -2.49
CA PHE A 31 -11.91 -6.67 -3.03
C PHE A 31 -11.67 -8.14 -2.66
N TYR A 32 -12.41 -9.06 -3.22
CA TYR A 32 -12.33 -10.51 -2.93
C TYR A 32 -11.26 -11.26 -3.72
N ARG A 33 -10.41 -10.57 -4.49
CA ARG A 33 -9.32 -11.17 -5.26
C ARG A 33 -7.92 -10.84 -4.72
N LEU A 34 -7.85 -10.50 -3.45
CA LEU A 34 -6.60 -10.31 -2.74
C LEU A 34 -6.38 -11.47 -1.77
N TYR A 35 -5.16 -11.98 -1.76
CA TYR A 35 -4.71 -12.93 -0.74
C TYR A 35 -4.02 -12.14 0.36
N LEU A 36 -4.62 -12.11 1.54
CA LEU A 36 -4.10 -11.36 2.70
C LEU A 36 -3.26 -12.23 3.61
N THR A 37 -2.20 -11.65 4.11
CA THR A 37 -1.40 -12.18 5.22
C THR A 37 -0.91 -11.03 6.09
N THR A 38 -0.24 -11.34 7.19
CA THR A 38 0.33 -10.34 8.11
C THR A 38 1.79 -10.68 8.33
N ASP A 39 2.67 -9.68 8.26
CA ASP A 39 4.07 -9.87 8.62
C ASP A 39 4.18 -10.05 10.14
N PRO A 40 4.72 -11.18 10.62
CA PRO A 40 4.83 -11.43 12.05
C PRO A 40 5.80 -10.50 12.78
N ALA A 41 6.68 -9.81 12.05
CA ALA A 41 7.70 -8.96 12.65
C ALA A 41 7.13 -7.66 13.22
N ASP A 42 6.18 -7.03 12.55
CA ASP A 42 5.63 -5.72 12.92
C ASP A 42 4.11 -5.58 12.73
N GLY A 43 3.45 -6.65 12.32
CA GLY A 43 2.01 -6.64 12.09
C GLY A 43 1.58 -5.92 10.81
N ALA A 44 2.51 -5.61 9.90
CA ALA A 44 2.17 -5.04 8.60
C ALA A 44 1.26 -5.98 7.82
N GLU A 45 0.18 -5.44 7.24
CA GLU A 45 -0.66 -6.23 6.35
C GLU A 45 0.00 -6.36 4.98
N LEU A 46 -0.14 -7.53 4.39
CA LEU A 46 0.34 -7.87 3.06
C LEU A 46 -0.81 -8.40 2.22
N ALA A 47 -0.93 -7.90 1.01
CA ALA A 47 -1.87 -8.43 0.02
C ALA A 47 -1.14 -8.78 -1.27
N VAL A 48 -1.49 -9.92 -1.84
CA VAL A 48 -1.06 -10.36 -3.17
C VAL A 48 -2.27 -10.45 -4.06
N ALA A 49 -2.24 -9.79 -5.20
CA ALA A 49 -3.35 -9.81 -6.14
C ALA A 49 -3.46 -11.16 -6.87
N ALA A 50 -4.69 -11.61 -7.10
CA ALA A 50 -4.97 -12.76 -7.95
C ALA A 50 -4.53 -12.50 -9.41
N PRO A 51 -4.21 -13.55 -10.18
CA PRO A 51 -3.83 -13.40 -11.59
C PRO A 51 -4.96 -12.84 -12.46
N GLY A 52 -4.58 -12.16 -13.54
CA GLY A 52 -5.54 -11.73 -14.57
C GLY A 52 -6.36 -10.48 -14.23
N LEU A 53 -5.95 -9.72 -13.23
CA LEU A 53 -6.55 -8.42 -12.90
C LEU A 53 -5.87 -7.30 -13.70
N ASP A 54 -6.64 -6.28 -14.07
CA ASP A 54 -6.12 -5.02 -14.57
C ASP A 54 -5.46 -4.25 -13.42
N GLU A 55 -4.14 -4.16 -13.44
CA GLU A 55 -3.35 -3.57 -12.34
C GLU A 55 -3.65 -2.08 -12.15
N VAL A 56 -3.86 -1.33 -13.24
CA VAL A 56 -4.15 0.12 -13.15
C VAL A 56 -5.49 0.35 -12.45
N SER A 57 -6.54 -0.35 -12.88
CA SER A 57 -7.86 -0.24 -12.25
C SER A 57 -7.82 -0.72 -10.80
N LEU A 58 -7.17 -1.86 -10.53
CA LEU A 58 -7.06 -2.40 -9.18
C LEU A 58 -6.34 -1.46 -8.23
N ILE A 59 -5.23 -0.84 -8.68
CA ILE A 59 -4.49 0.12 -7.86
C ILE A 59 -5.32 1.37 -7.60
N ALA A 60 -5.98 1.91 -8.62
CA ALA A 60 -6.83 3.09 -8.46
C ALA A 60 -7.96 2.83 -7.45
N ASP A 61 -8.63 1.68 -7.55
CA ASP A 61 -9.69 1.27 -6.66
C ASP A 61 -9.18 1.03 -5.22
N LEU A 62 -8.03 0.35 -5.06
CA LEU A 62 -7.40 0.14 -3.75
C LEU A 62 -6.99 1.46 -3.09
N ILE A 63 -6.40 2.39 -3.83
CA ILE A 63 -6.05 3.71 -3.31
C ILE A 63 -7.31 4.46 -2.87
N GLY A 64 -8.38 4.41 -3.66
CA GLY A 64 -9.68 4.99 -3.31
C GLY A 64 -10.24 4.43 -2.01
N ALA A 65 -10.29 3.11 -1.90
CA ALA A 65 -10.79 2.41 -0.71
C ALA A 65 -9.92 2.65 0.53
N LEU A 66 -8.59 2.63 0.39
CA LEU A 66 -7.65 2.96 1.47
C LEU A 66 -7.85 4.41 1.95
N ARG A 67 -8.02 5.35 1.01
CA ARG A 67 -8.28 6.74 1.33
C ARG A 67 -9.56 6.88 2.15
N GLU A 68 -10.66 6.28 1.72
CA GLU A 68 -11.93 6.32 2.46
C GLU A 68 -11.80 5.74 3.87
N ARG A 69 -11.08 4.63 4.03
CA ARG A 69 -10.89 3.98 5.32
C ARG A 69 -10.00 4.78 6.27
N VAL A 70 -8.91 5.34 5.77
CA VAL A 70 -7.91 6.03 6.60
C VAL A 70 -8.33 7.45 6.91
N THR A 71 -8.89 8.19 5.93
CA THR A 71 -9.24 9.62 6.08
C THR A 71 -10.70 9.85 6.49
N GLY A 72 -11.53 8.83 6.49
CA GLY A 72 -12.92 8.88 6.96
C GLY A 72 -13.05 9.02 8.48
N ALA A 73 -14.27 9.20 8.97
CA ALA A 73 -14.58 9.39 10.39
C ALA A 73 -14.07 8.26 11.29
N ALA A 74 -13.99 7.02 10.77
CA ALA A 74 -13.47 5.86 11.49
C ALA A 74 -11.94 5.85 11.61
N GLY A 75 -11.23 6.61 10.77
CA GLY A 75 -9.76 6.67 10.72
C GLY A 75 -9.14 7.80 11.54
N MET A 76 -9.86 8.45 12.42
CA MET A 76 -9.37 9.63 13.14
C MET A 76 -8.06 9.39 13.88
N GLY A 77 -7.05 10.17 13.53
CA GLY A 77 -5.72 10.12 14.15
C GLY A 77 -4.82 8.98 13.63
N GLN A 78 -5.24 8.24 12.60
CA GLN A 78 -4.42 7.18 12.01
C GLN A 78 -3.55 7.70 10.88
N SER A 79 -2.32 7.23 10.84
CA SER A 79 -1.39 7.45 9.73
C SER A 79 -1.02 6.10 9.15
N VAL A 80 -1.28 5.90 7.86
CA VAL A 80 -1.00 4.65 7.16
C VAL A 80 -0.09 4.93 5.97
N VAL A 81 0.95 4.12 5.82
CA VAL A 81 1.75 4.05 4.60
C VAL A 81 1.37 2.79 3.85
N ALA A 82 1.04 2.91 2.58
CA ALA A 82 0.77 1.80 1.67
C ALA A 82 1.83 1.74 0.57
N GLY A 83 2.50 0.61 0.44
CA GLY A 83 3.54 0.36 -0.56
C GLY A 83 3.05 -0.61 -1.64
N PHE A 84 3.23 -0.25 -2.91
CA PHE A 84 2.83 -1.04 -4.07
C PHE A 84 4.03 -1.42 -4.93
N HIS A 85 4.13 -2.68 -5.27
CA HIS A 85 5.16 -3.19 -6.17
C HIS A 85 4.68 -4.42 -6.94
N VAL A 86 5.11 -4.57 -8.18
CA VAL A 86 4.97 -5.83 -8.94
C VAL A 86 6.30 -6.57 -8.92
N GLY A 87 6.28 -7.80 -8.45
CA GLY A 87 7.48 -8.62 -8.36
C GLY A 87 7.16 -10.10 -8.19
N ILE A 88 8.21 -10.89 -8.13
CA ILE A 88 8.09 -12.33 -8.00
C ILE A 88 7.56 -12.71 -6.62
N VAL A 89 6.56 -13.57 -6.62
CA VAL A 89 5.94 -14.14 -5.42
C VAL A 89 5.91 -15.66 -5.53
N LYS A 90 6.16 -16.31 -4.41
CA LYS A 90 6.01 -17.74 -4.23
C LYS A 90 5.08 -18.01 -3.06
N LEU A 91 4.20 -18.99 -3.19
CA LEU A 91 3.41 -19.51 -2.07
C LEU A 91 4.28 -20.42 -1.21
N THR A 92 4.24 -20.24 0.09
CA THR A 92 4.92 -21.05 1.09
C THR A 92 3.93 -21.60 2.11
N GLU A 93 4.37 -22.47 3.02
CA GLU A 93 3.53 -23.00 4.10
C GLU A 93 2.99 -21.92 5.03
N THR A 94 3.72 -20.82 5.20
CA THR A 94 3.39 -19.73 6.12
C THR A 94 2.83 -18.48 5.44
N GLY A 95 2.56 -18.54 4.12
CA GLY A 95 2.04 -17.41 3.35
C GLY A 95 2.80 -17.19 2.05
N PHE A 96 3.28 -15.98 1.82
CA PHE A 96 3.97 -15.59 0.60
C PHE A 96 5.39 -15.14 0.88
N SER A 97 6.30 -15.38 -0.06
CA SER A 97 7.68 -14.88 -0.06
C SER A 97 8.09 -14.40 -1.44
N GLY A 98 9.20 -13.68 -1.52
CA GLY A 98 9.81 -13.25 -2.76
C GLY A 98 9.96 -11.74 -2.89
N THR A 99 10.62 -11.31 -3.97
CA THR A 99 11.01 -9.91 -4.18
C THR A 99 9.83 -8.95 -4.25
N GLY A 100 8.65 -9.41 -4.68
CA GLY A 100 7.42 -8.62 -4.69
C GLY A 100 7.03 -8.18 -3.28
N ILE A 101 7.00 -9.13 -2.34
CA ILE A 101 6.69 -8.89 -0.92
C ILE A 101 7.77 -8.02 -0.27
N GLU A 102 9.04 -8.39 -0.45
CA GLU A 102 10.17 -7.68 0.15
C GLU A 102 10.21 -6.20 -0.26
N ARG A 103 9.95 -5.91 -1.53
CA ARG A 103 9.91 -4.54 -2.06
C ARG A 103 8.72 -3.74 -1.55
N ALA A 104 7.53 -4.34 -1.49
CA ALA A 104 6.36 -3.67 -0.92
C ALA A 104 6.57 -3.34 0.57
N LEU A 105 7.12 -4.27 1.35
CA LEU A 105 7.50 -4.03 2.75
C LEU A 105 8.59 -2.97 2.90
N ALA A 106 9.61 -2.98 2.03
CA ALA A 106 10.68 -1.99 2.06
C ALA A 106 10.14 -0.56 1.88
N LEU A 107 9.12 -0.36 1.04
CA LEU A 107 8.50 0.95 0.84
C LEU A 107 7.86 1.49 2.12
N ILE A 108 7.10 0.67 2.84
CA ILE A 108 6.41 1.10 4.07
C ILE A 108 7.35 1.27 5.27
N ARG A 109 8.56 0.69 5.20
CA ARG A 109 9.61 0.77 6.23
C ARG A 109 10.69 1.79 5.90
N ASP A 110 10.64 2.40 4.71
CA ASP A 110 11.63 3.39 4.30
C ASP A 110 11.56 4.65 5.18
N PRO A 111 12.65 5.06 5.83
CA PRO A 111 12.64 6.17 6.77
C PRO A 111 12.33 7.52 6.11
N VAL A 112 12.64 7.69 4.84
CA VAL A 112 12.31 8.93 4.10
C VAL A 112 10.81 8.97 3.84
N ILE A 113 10.22 7.85 3.37
CA ILE A 113 8.78 7.74 3.10
C ILE A 113 8.00 7.93 4.40
N THR A 114 8.37 7.25 5.48
CA THR A 114 7.67 7.33 6.77
C THR A 114 7.76 8.73 7.38
N THR A 115 8.88 9.41 7.24
CA THR A 115 9.05 10.80 7.68
C THR A 115 8.14 11.75 6.88
N LEU A 116 8.07 11.59 5.57
CA LEU A 116 7.21 12.39 4.70
C LEU A 116 5.72 12.10 4.92
N ALA A 117 5.39 10.88 5.32
CA ALA A 117 4.02 10.44 5.61
C ALA A 117 3.51 10.89 7.00
N THR A 118 4.40 11.33 7.88
CA THR A 118 3.99 11.79 9.21
C THR A 118 3.16 13.06 9.07
N PRO A 119 1.91 13.09 9.60
CA PRO A 119 1.08 14.29 9.56
C PRO A 119 1.79 15.42 10.29
N ARG A 120 1.84 16.61 9.69
CA ARG A 120 2.24 17.80 10.42
C ARG A 120 1.18 18.06 11.47
N ALA A 121 1.58 18.16 12.73
CA ALA A 121 0.68 18.55 13.79
C ALA A 121 0.02 19.89 13.39
N ALA A 122 -1.30 19.88 13.21
CA ALA A 122 -2.04 21.12 13.07
C ALA A 122 -1.96 21.83 14.44
N ALA A 123 -1.26 22.96 14.47
CA ALA A 123 -0.92 23.68 15.69
C ALA A 123 -2.14 24.11 16.53
N ASP A 124 -3.35 24.09 15.97
CA ASP A 124 -4.52 24.73 16.59
C ASP A 124 -5.76 23.83 16.80
N SER A 125 -5.79 22.58 16.35
CA SER A 125 -7.07 21.84 16.38
C SER A 125 -7.18 20.73 17.41
N GLY A 126 -6.12 20.32 18.07
CA GLY A 126 -6.15 19.24 19.08
C GLY A 126 -6.68 17.88 18.56
N ARG A 127 -7.04 17.79 17.28
CA ARG A 127 -7.50 16.57 16.62
C ARG A 127 -6.36 16.00 15.78
N GLY A 128 -5.99 14.76 16.04
CA GLY A 128 -5.05 14.02 15.21
C GLY A 128 -5.55 13.99 13.76
N GLN A 129 -4.73 14.46 12.81
CA GLN A 129 -5.05 14.33 11.39
C GLN A 129 -4.76 12.90 10.94
N SER A 130 -5.73 12.28 10.30
CA SER A 130 -5.50 11.02 9.58
C SER A 130 -4.79 11.30 8.27
N ALA A 131 -3.83 10.47 7.91
CA ALA A 131 -3.11 10.60 6.67
C ALA A 131 -2.88 9.24 6.02
N LEU A 132 -3.02 9.19 4.70
CA LEU A 132 -2.61 8.05 3.89
C LEU A 132 -1.45 8.50 2.99
N ALA A 133 -0.32 7.80 3.07
CA ALA A 133 0.77 7.91 2.13
C ALA A 133 0.80 6.68 1.24
N VAL A 134 0.79 6.87 -0.07
CA VAL A 134 0.90 5.78 -1.05
C VAL A 134 2.24 5.89 -1.75
N ALA A 135 3.04 4.82 -1.68
CA ALA A 135 4.34 4.71 -2.33
C ALA A 135 4.31 3.60 -3.39
N ILE A 136 4.81 3.91 -4.59
CA ILE A 136 4.93 2.95 -5.71
C ILE A 136 6.38 2.99 -6.18
N THR A 137 7.02 1.83 -6.37
CA THR A 137 8.39 1.78 -6.92
C THR A 137 8.47 2.43 -8.29
N THR A 138 9.59 3.13 -8.56
CA THR A 138 9.75 3.99 -9.75
C THR A 138 9.43 3.26 -11.05
N GLY A 139 10.06 2.13 -11.31
CA GLY A 139 9.84 1.40 -12.57
C GLY A 139 8.39 0.92 -12.75
N PHE A 140 7.75 0.50 -11.67
CA PHE A 140 6.35 0.08 -11.70
C PHE A 140 5.42 1.26 -11.94
N PHE A 141 5.64 2.39 -11.26
CA PHE A 141 4.87 3.62 -11.46
C PHE A 141 4.94 4.12 -12.91
N GLU A 142 6.13 4.11 -13.51
CA GLU A 142 6.31 4.53 -14.91
C GLU A 142 5.52 3.64 -15.88
N GLY A 143 5.48 2.32 -15.64
CA GLY A 143 4.63 1.40 -16.37
C GLY A 143 3.14 1.74 -16.24
N LEU A 144 2.66 1.95 -15.03
CA LEU A 144 1.27 2.33 -14.75
C LEU A 144 0.89 3.67 -15.41
N ARG A 145 1.82 4.62 -15.45
CA ARG A 145 1.64 5.91 -16.14
C ARG A 145 1.46 5.71 -17.65
N ALA A 146 2.25 4.84 -18.25
CA ALA A 146 2.12 4.51 -19.67
C ALA A 146 0.78 3.83 -19.98
N GLU A 147 0.20 3.12 -19.03
CA GLU A 147 -1.11 2.45 -19.12
C GLU A 147 -2.29 3.33 -18.70
N GLY A 148 -2.05 4.58 -18.28
CA GLY A 148 -3.10 5.56 -18.03
C GLY A 148 -3.33 5.96 -16.58
N LEU A 149 -2.48 5.53 -15.62
CA LEU A 149 -2.59 6.02 -14.24
C LEU A 149 -2.38 7.54 -14.19
N PRO A 150 -3.30 8.34 -13.60
CA PRO A 150 -3.11 9.78 -13.47
C PRO A 150 -1.86 10.13 -12.66
N GLY A 151 -1.06 11.09 -13.16
CA GLY A 151 0.20 11.51 -12.52
C GLY A 151 0.09 12.65 -11.52
N ASP A 152 -1.07 13.26 -11.41
CA ASP A 152 -1.25 14.43 -10.55
C ASP A 152 -1.11 14.09 -9.08
N GLY A 153 -0.39 14.95 -8.35
CA GLY A 153 -0.16 14.77 -6.92
C GLY A 153 0.92 13.76 -6.55
N TRP A 154 1.56 13.10 -7.52
CA TRP A 154 2.69 12.22 -7.28
C TRP A 154 4.00 12.99 -7.32
N ARG A 155 4.93 12.65 -6.44
CA ARG A 155 6.29 13.19 -6.42
C ARG A 155 7.32 12.07 -6.32
N LEU A 156 8.43 12.22 -7.03
CA LEU A 156 9.55 11.28 -6.97
C LEU A 156 10.32 11.48 -5.65
N VAL A 157 10.52 10.40 -4.93
CA VAL A 157 11.41 10.31 -3.76
C VAL A 157 12.62 9.47 -4.17
N SER A 158 13.62 10.13 -4.76
CA SER A 158 14.77 9.45 -5.37
C SER A 158 15.54 8.58 -4.38
N ALA A 159 15.67 9.01 -3.13
CA ALA A 159 16.37 8.26 -2.08
C ALA A 159 15.67 6.92 -1.76
N ALA A 160 14.36 6.83 -1.91
CA ALA A 160 13.58 5.61 -1.73
C ALA A 160 13.35 4.82 -3.03
N GLY A 161 13.71 5.38 -4.19
CA GLY A 161 13.42 4.78 -5.49
C GLY A 161 11.93 4.62 -5.75
N ALA A 162 11.12 5.56 -5.30
CA ALA A 162 9.66 5.48 -5.34
C ALA A 162 8.98 6.80 -5.67
N TRP A 163 7.78 6.70 -6.22
CA TRP A 163 6.83 7.79 -6.32
C TRP A 163 5.89 7.76 -5.12
N LEU A 164 5.65 8.92 -4.53
CA LEU A 164 4.87 9.11 -3.31
C LEU A 164 3.71 10.07 -3.56
N ARG A 165 2.52 9.69 -3.09
CA ARG A 165 1.36 10.57 -3.01
C ARG A 165 0.81 10.60 -1.58
N LEU A 166 0.54 11.80 -1.09
CA LEU A 166 -0.03 12.03 0.24
C LEU A 166 -1.50 12.39 0.11
N PHE A 167 -2.33 11.80 0.96
CA PHE A 167 -3.74 12.11 1.10
C PHE A 167 -3.98 12.52 2.56
N ASP A 168 -4.31 13.77 2.77
CA ASP A 168 -4.63 14.31 4.09
C ASP A 168 -6.14 14.19 4.35
N GLY A 169 -6.53 13.96 5.61
CA GLY A 169 -7.92 13.79 6.04
C GLY A 169 -8.79 15.03 5.93
N TYR A 170 -8.24 16.12 5.42
CA TYR A 170 -8.92 17.38 5.19
C TYR A 170 -8.91 17.74 3.70
N GLN A 171 -9.80 17.14 2.95
CA GLN A 171 -10.39 17.79 1.79
C GLN A 171 -11.89 17.51 1.83
N ALA A 172 -12.57 18.50 2.41
CA ALA A 172 -14.00 18.62 2.20
C ALA A 172 -14.25 18.99 0.74
#